data_c50d1d4b9380046f918296005ac0bc5b
#
_entry.id   c50d1d4b9380046f918296005ac0bc5b
#
_cell.length_a   1.000
_cell.length_b   1.000
_cell.length_c   1.000
_cell.angle_alpha   90.00
_cell.angle_beta   90.00
_cell.angle_gamma   90.00
#
_symmetry.space_group_name_H-M   'P 1'
#
loop_
_entity.id
_entity.type
_entity.pdbx_description
1 polymer ?
#
loop_
_entity_poly.entity_id
_entity_poly.type
_entity_poly.pdbx_seq_one_letter_code
_entity_poly.pdbx_strand_id
1 'polypeptide(L)'
;MAASLRINHLSIMVRDLRRSADFYRQVLRLPEIECKVGKPNIRWFGIGDGQSIHLIEGDFGATYVTMSTHLCIAVTDLDGTVAHIAATGTRYSDLARNEGRIHVRRDGVRSIYLQDPDGYRLEISDDY
;
A
#
# COMPACT_ATOMS: atom_id res chain seq x y z
N MET A 1 -16.98 21.08 -22.02
CA MET A 1 -17.14 20.27 -20.80
C MET A 1 -15.87 19.44 -20.59
N ALA A 2 -15.25 19.58 -19.43
CA ALA A 2 -14.07 18.77 -19.12
C ALA A 2 -14.45 17.30 -18.87
N ALA A 3 -13.56 16.39 -19.24
CA ALA A 3 -13.72 14.98 -18.91
C ALA A 3 -13.55 14.75 -17.40
N SER A 4 -14.29 13.81 -16.85
CA SER A 4 -14.08 13.34 -15.49
C SER A 4 -12.80 12.50 -15.41
N LEU A 5 -12.00 12.73 -14.38
CA LEU A 5 -10.72 12.06 -14.18
C LEU A 5 -10.72 11.31 -12.84
N ARG A 6 -10.03 10.19 -12.80
CA ARG A 6 -9.73 9.46 -11.57
C ARG A 6 -8.46 8.63 -11.75
N ILE A 7 -7.83 8.27 -10.65
CA ILE A 7 -6.74 7.30 -10.68
C ILE A 7 -7.35 5.93 -10.99
N ASN A 8 -6.76 5.22 -11.95
CA ASN A 8 -7.17 3.86 -12.31
C ASN A 8 -6.38 2.83 -11.53
N HIS A 9 -5.06 2.92 -11.57
CA HIS A 9 -4.17 1.99 -10.85
C HIS A 9 -2.82 2.61 -10.56
N LEU A 10 -2.08 1.98 -9.64
CA LEU A 10 -0.68 2.20 -9.39
C LEU A 10 0.09 0.94 -9.77
N SER A 11 1.11 1.06 -10.62
CA SER A 11 2.01 -0.05 -10.93
C SER A 11 3.32 0.14 -10.18
N ILE A 12 3.79 -0.93 -9.53
CA ILE A 12 5.08 -0.95 -8.85
C ILE A 12 5.88 -2.18 -9.28
N MET A 13 7.18 -1.99 -9.44
CA MET A 13 8.10 -3.09 -9.69
C MET A 13 8.45 -3.78 -8.37
N VAL A 14 8.43 -5.09 -8.34
CA VAL A 14 8.78 -5.90 -7.16
C VAL A 14 9.88 -6.91 -7.49
N ARG A 15 10.72 -7.23 -6.50
CA ARG A 15 11.80 -8.21 -6.69
C ARG A 15 11.31 -9.64 -6.68
N ASP A 16 10.31 -9.93 -5.87
CA ASP A 16 9.73 -11.25 -5.67
C ASP A 16 8.21 -11.13 -5.62
N LEU A 17 7.55 -11.55 -6.69
CA LEU A 17 6.10 -11.39 -6.85
C LEU A 17 5.31 -12.12 -5.76
N ARG A 18 5.74 -13.32 -5.38
CA ARG A 18 5.06 -14.12 -4.34
C ARG A 18 5.14 -13.43 -2.99
N ARG A 19 6.32 -12.97 -2.61
CA ARG A 19 6.54 -12.26 -1.34
C ARG A 19 5.72 -10.98 -1.27
N SER A 20 5.72 -10.18 -2.33
CA SER A 20 4.95 -8.95 -2.37
C SER A 20 3.45 -9.22 -2.40
N ALA A 21 2.99 -10.21 -3.17
CA ALA A 21 1.58 -10.60 -3.18
C ALA A 21 1.10 -11.05 -1.81
N ASP A 22 1.90 -11.84 -1.09
CA ASP A 22 1.57 -12.26 0.28
C ASP A 22 1.44 -11.08 1.22
N PHE A 23 2.33 -10.07 1.10
CA PHE A 23 2.23 -8.84 1.89
C PHE A 23 0.92 -8.09 1.62
N TYR A 24 0.62 -7.79 0.37
CA TYR A 24 -0.59 -7.02 0.02
C TYR A 24 -1.88 -7.75 0.39
N ARG A 25 -1.88 -9.08 0.28
CA ARG A 25 -3.04 -9.89 0.67
C ARG A 25 -3.18 -10.05 2.18
N GLN A 26 -2.09 -10.35 2.89
CA GLN A 26 -2.15 -10.73 4.31
C GLN A 26 -2.04 -9.53 5.25
N VAL A 27 -1.16 -8.58 4.96
CA VAL A 27 -0.94 -7.41 5.81
C VAL A 27 -1.99 -6.34 5.55
N LEU A 28 -2.22 -5.98 4.30
CA LEU A 28 -3.19 -4.95 3.92
C LEU A 28 -4.59 -5.52 3.64
N ARG A 29 -4.76 -6.83 3.59
CA ARG A 29 -6.04 -7.51 3.31
C ARG A 29 -6.67 -7.10 1.99
N LEU A 30 -5.86 -6.74 1.00
CA LEU A 30 -6.37 -6.38 -0.32
C LEU A 30 -6.81 -7.63 -1.07
N PRO A 31 -7.99 -7.62 -1.72
CA PRO A 31 -8.42 -8.73 -2.55
C PRO A 31 -7.57 -8.80 -3.83
N GLU A 32 -7.09 -9.99 -4.16
CA GLU A 32 -6.50 -10.22 -5.46
C GLU A 32 -7.59 -10.27 -6.52
N ILE A 33 -7.37 -9.56 -7.63
CA ILE A 33 -8.30 -9.49 -8.75
C ILE A 33 -7.64 -10.05 -10.01
N GLU A 34 -8.44 -10.38 -11.01
CA GLU A 34 -7.96 -10.91 -12.28
C GLU A 34 -6.99 -9.92 -12.96
N CYS A 35 -5.79 -10.42 -13.29
CA CYS A 35 -4.83 -9.70 -14.11
C CYS A 35 -5.21 -9.84 -15.59
N LYS A 36 -5.81 -8.83 -16.17
CA LYS A 36 -6.30 -8.87 -17.55
C LYS A 36 -5.18 -8.85 -18.60
N VAL A 37 -3.95 -8.59 -18.19
CA VAL A 37 -2.76 -8.67 -19.08
C VAL A 37 -2.37 -10.10 -19.35
N GLY A 38 -2.64 -11.03 -18.41
CA GLY A 38 -2.38 -12.45 -18.59
C GLY A 38 -0.90 -12.84 -18.60
N LYS A 39 -0.03 -12.06 -17.96
CA LYS A 39 1.40 -12.37 -17.83
C LYS A 39 1.71 -12.97 -16.45
N PRO A 40 2.57 -14.02 -16.37
CA PRO A 40 2.83 -14.71 -15.11
C PRO A 40 3.62 -13.86 -14.09
N ASN A 41 4.28 -12.80 -14.53
CA ASN A 41 5.06 -11.92 -13.68
C ASN A 41 4.26 -10.71 -13.16
N ILE A 42 2.94 -10.69 -13.34
CA ILE A 42 2.07 -9.57 -12.94
C ILE A 42 0.89 -10.09 -12.12
N ARG A 43 0.62 -9.43 -10.98
CA ARG A 43 -0.57 -9.71 -10.16
C ARG A 43 -1.22 -8.41 -9.73
N TRP A 44 -2.54 -8.40 -9.68
CA TRP A 44 -3.34 -7.21 -9.38
C TRP A 44 -4.12 -7.37 -8.08
N PHE A 45 -4.17 -6.28 -7.30
CA PHE A 45 -4.90 -6.21 -6.03
C PHE A 45 -5.83 -5.00 -6.04
N GLY A 46 -7.09 -5.20 -5.68
CA GLY A 46 -8.08 -4.13 -5.61
C GLY A 46 -7.90 -3.25 -4.38
N ILE A 47 -8.11 -1.94 -4.53
CA ILE A 47 -8.07 -0.95 -3.44
C ILE A 47 -9.37 -0.14 -3.33
N GLY A 48 -10.48 -0.68 -3.83
CA GLY A 48 -11.79 -0.03 -3.80
C GLY A 48 -12.06 0.85 -5.03
N ASP A 49 -13.32 1.14 -5.27
CA ASP A 49 -13.81 2.03 -6.35
C ASP A 49 -13.26 1.70 -7.75
N GLY A 50 -12.98 0.41 -8.01
CA GLY A 50 -12.41 -0.04 -9.27
C GLY A 50 -10.94 0.32 -9.48
N GLN A 51 -10.28 0.84 -8.46
CA GLN A 51 -8.84 1.13 -8.47
C GLN A 51 -8.05 -0.10 -8.01
N SER A 52 -6.79 -0.20 -8.43
CA SER A 52 -5.96 -1.36 -8.11
C SER A 52 -4.48 -1.02 -8.01
N ILE A 53 -3.74 -1.92 -7.36
CA ILE A 53 -2.28 -1.95 -7.37
C ILE A 53 -1.86 -3.11 -8.28
N HIS A 54 -0.95 -2.84 -9.22
CA HIS A 54 -0.36 -3.84 -10.09
C HIS A 54 1.07 -4.12 -9.63
N LEU A 55 1.35 -5.36 -9.25
CA LEU A 55 2.69 -5.82 -8.90
C LEU A 55 3.33 -6.44 -10.14
N ILE A 56 4.47 -5.93 -10.55
CA ILE A 56 5.20 -6.40 -11.73
C ILE A 56 6.58 -6.86 -11.28
N GLU A 57 6.81 -8.19 -11.34
CA GLU A 57 8.13 -8.72 -11.01
C GLU A 57 9.13 -8.38 -12.10
N GLY A 58 10.27 -7.87 -11.68
CA GLY A 58 11.35 -7.48 -12.58
C GLY A 58 12.66 -7.27 -11.84
N ASP A 59 13.70 -6.97 -12.61
CA ASP A 59 15.00 -6.61 -12.06
C ASP A 59 14.94 -5.20 -11.49
N PHE A 60 14.85 -5.12 -10.16
CA PHE A 60 14.79 -3.85 -9.44
C PHE A 60 16.10 -3.07 -9.53
N GLY A 61 17.23 -3.77 -9.71
CA GLY A 61 18.55 -3.19 -9.83
C GLY A 61 18.90 -2.25 -8.68
N ALA A 62 19.43 -1.07 -9.02
CA ALA A 62 19.80 -0.02 -8.07
C ALA A 62 18.66 1.00 -7.84
N THR A 63 17.39 0.61 -8.00
CA THR A 63 16.25 1.48 -7.81
C THR A 63 16.21 2.02 -6.38
N TYR A 64 16.07 3.32 -6.26
CA TYR A 64 15.96 4.02 -4.99
C TYR A 64 14.50 4.39 -4.73
N VAL A 65 14.01 4.02 -3.54
CA VAL A 65 12.66 4.37 -3.09
C VAL A 65 12.75 5.44 -2.01
N THR A 66 12.23 6.63 -2.32
CA THR A 66 12.24 7.75 -1.37
C THR A 66 11.09 7.68 -0.40
N MET A 67 11.33 8.12 0.84
CA MET A 67 10.31 8.19 1.89
C MET A 67 9.18 9.18 1.59
N SER A 68 9.45 10.18 0.75
CA SER A 68 8.45 11.19 0.38
C SER A 68 7.47 10.69 -0.68
N THR A 69 7.85 9.68 -1.46
CA THR A 69 6.97 9.07 -2.45
C THR A 69 6.24 7.91 -1.80
N HIS A 70 4.93 8.00 -1.68
CA HIS A 70 4.13 6.97 -1.02
C HIS A 70 2.72 6.91 -1.59
N LEU A 71 2.08 5.75 -1.42
CA LEU A 71 0.66 5.57 -1.63
C LEU A 71 -0.05 5.71 -0.30
N CYS A 72 -1.12 6.47 -0.25
CA CYS A 72 -2.02 6.53 0.91
C CYS A 72 -3.30 5.76 0.61
N ILE A 73 -3.63 4.83 1.49
CA ILE A 73 -4.89 4.06 1.46
C ILE A 73 -5.74 4.54 2.63
N ALA A 74 -6.95 5.02 2.32
CA ALA A 74 -7.92 5.40 3.34
C ALA A 74 -8.71 4.18 3.82
N VAL A 75 -8.95 4.09 5.12
CA VAL A 75 -9.73 3.02 5.74
C VAL A 75 -10.80 3.60 6.66
N THR A 76 -11.92 2.90 6.78
CA THR A 76 -13.01 3.30 7.67
C THR A 76 -12.77 2.92 9.13
N ASP A 77 -11.87 1.96 9.39
CA ASP A 77 -11.50 1.50 10.74
C ASP A 77 -9.99 1.45 10.87
N LEU A 78 -9.39 2.58 11.23
CA LEU A 78 -7.92 2.65 11.40
C LEU A 78 -7.45 1.81 12.58
N ASP A 79 -8.15 1.85 13.71
CA ASP A 79 -7.72 1.12 14.91
C ASP A 79 -7.72 -0.39 14.68
N GLY A 80 -8.76 -0.93 14.03
CA GLY A 80 -8.81 -2.33 13.65
C GLY A 80 -7.75 -2.71 12.62
N THR A 81 -7.49 -1.82 11.67
CA THR A 81 -6.44 -2.03 10.66
C THR A 81 -5.06 -2.05 11.30
N VAL A 82 -4.75 -1.11 12.19
CA VAL A 82 -3.47 -1.06 12.92
C VAL A 82 -3.28 -2.31 13.78
N ALA A 83 -4.32 -2.73 14.51
CA ALA A 83 -4.26 -3.95 15.31
C ALA A 83 -3.97 -5.18 14.46
N HIS A 84 -4.58 -5.28 13.29
CA HIS A 84 -4.31 -6.38 12.35
C HIS A 84 -2.87 -6.33 11.83
N ILE A 85 -2.38 -5.18 11.39
CA ILE A 85 -1.00 -5.00 10.89
C ILE A 85 0.00 -5.40 11.97
N ALA A 86 -0.19 -4.95 13.20
CA ALA A 86 0.66 -5.32 14.34
C ALA A 86 0.63 -6.83 14.59
N ALA A 87 -0.53 -7.47 14.50
CA ALA A 87 -0.67 -8.91 14.68
C ALA A 87 0.08 -9.75 13.63
N THR A 88 0.31 -9.20 12.43
CA THR A 88 1.15 -9.85 11.41
C THR A 88 2.65 -9.73 11.67
N GLY A 89 3.07 -9.00 12.71
CA GLY A 89 4.48 -8.71 12.99
C GLY A 89 5.06 -7.59 12.12
N THR A 90 4.25 -6.91 11.34
CA THR A 90 4.70 -5.81 10.48
C THR A 90 4.91 -4.54 11.31
N ARG A 91 6.04 -3.89 11.13
CA ARG A 91 6.36 -2.62 11.80
C ARG A 91 5.64 -1.46 11.13
N TYR A 92 5.23 -0.51 11.94
CA TYR A 92 4.67 0.76 11.48
C TYR A 92 5.15 1.90 12.38
N SER A 93 5.04 3.12 11.90
CA SER A 93 5.46 4.31 12.63
C SER A 93 4.54 5.50 12.36
N ASP A 94 4.72 6.57 13.16
CA ASP A 94 4.20 7.88 12.81
C ASP A 94 5.06 8.57 11.73
N LEU A 95 4.71 9.79 11.36
CA LEU A 95 5.46 10.57 10.35
C LEU A 95 6.90 10.84 10.78
N ALA A 96 7.15 11.02 12.07
CA ALA A 96 8.48 11.25 12.62
C ALA A 96 9.30 9.96 12.81
N ARG A 97 8.77 8.82 12.35
CA ARG A 97 9.40 7.49 12.44
C ARG A 97 9.49 6.93 13.86
N ASN A 98 8.62 7.37 14.76
CA ASN A 98 8.47 6.72 16.06
C ASN A 98 7.71 5.41 15.90
N GLU A 99 8.39 4.28 16.08
CA GLU A 99 7.82 2.95 15.88
C GLU A 99 6.64 2.70 16.83
N GLY A 100 5.57 2.11 16.30
CA GLY A 100 4.37 1.75 17.04
C GLY A 100 3.48 2.94 17.40
N ARG A 101 3.72 4.11 16.83
CA ARG A 101 2.91 5.31 17.08
C ARG A 101 2.06 5.70 15.89
N ILE A 102 0.90 6.27 16.18
CA ILE A 102 -0.04 6.81 15.21
C ILE A 102 0.26 8.30 15.03
N HIS A 103 0.35 8.75 13.78
CA HIS A 103 0.44 10.16 13.43
C HIS A 103 -0.93 10.81 13.55
N VAL A 104 -0.98 12.00 14.14
CA VAL A 104 -2.18 12.84 14.18
C VAL A 104 -1.89 14.12 13.42
N ARG A 105 -2.57 14.32 12.30
CA ARG A 105 -2.47 15.52 11.46
C ARG A 105 -3.15 16.69 12.15
N ARG A 106 -2.83 17.92 11.76
CA ARG A 106 -3.36 19.15 12.40
C ARG A 106 -4.89 19.23 12.40
N ASP A 107 -5.54 18.64 11.41
CA ASP A 107 -7.01 18.59 11.29
C ASP A 107 -7.65 17.38 12.02
N GLY A 108 -6.84 16.59 12.73
CA GLY A 108 -7.29 15.44 13.50
C GLY A 108 -7.28 14.11 12.74
N VAL A 109 -7.00 14.12 11.45
CA VAL A 109 -6.82 12.88 10.68
C VAL A 109 -5.66 12.08 11.24
N ARG A 110 -5.86 10.77 11.42
CA ARG A 110 -4.85 9.86 11.95
C ARG A 110 -4.34 8.95 10.85
N SER A 111 -3.06 8.63 10.90
CA SER A 111 -2.45 7.71 9.94
C SER A 111 -1.26 6.98 10.54
N ILE A 112 -0.86 5.91 9.87
CA ILE A 112 0.40 5.20 10.11
C ILE A 112 1.16 5.06 8.80
N TYR A 113 2.47 4.83 8.92
CA TYR A 113 3.38 4.60 7.81
C TYR A 113 4.04 3.24 7.97
N LEU A 114 4.12 2.49 6.89
CA LEU A 114 4.82 1.20 6.86
C LEU A 114 5.49 1.03 5.50
N GLN A 115 6.34 0.02 5.39
CA GLN A 115 7.02 -0.32 4.14
C GLN A 115 6.59 -1.70 3.66
N ASP A 116 6.45 -1.85 2.36
CA ASP A 116 6.29 -3.15 1.73
C ASP A 116 7.64 -3.90 1.65
N PRO A 117 7.67 -5.17 1.16
CA PRO A 117 8.90 -5.95 1.12
C PRO A 117 10.05 -5.33 0.30
N ASP A 118 9.75 -4.46 -0.65
CA ASP A 118 10.75 -3.77 -1.48
C ASP A 118 11.10 -2.37 -0.97
N GLY A 119 10.52 -1.96 0.16
CA GLY A 119 10.78 -0.67 0.77
C GLY A 119 9.85 0.45 0.32
N TYR A 120 8.84 0.17 -0.51
CA TYR A 120 7.84 1.18 -0.87
C TYR A 120 7.10 1.64 0.36
N ARG A 121 7.04 2.96 0.54
CA ARG A 121 6.33 3.56 1.66
C ARG A 121 4.84 3.59 1.41
N LEU A 122 4.09 3.19 2.43
CA LEU A 122 2.65 3.18 2.44
C LEU A 122 2.15 4.00 3.61
N GLU A 123 1.09 4.77 3.40
CA GLU A 123 0.34 5.45 4.45
C GLU A 123 -1.04 4.81 4.55
N ILE A 124 -1.49 4.52 5.75
CA ILE A 124 -2.87 4.09 6.02
C ILE A 124 -3.51 5.18 6.87
N SER A 125 -4.60 5.74 6.38
CA SER A 125 -5.23 6.93 6.95
C SER A 125 -6.72 6.70 7.21
N ASP A 126 -7.28 7.39 8.20
CA ASP A 126 -8.72 7.43 8.43
C ASP A 126 -9.43 8.58 7.68
N ASP A 127 -8.73 9.21 6.76
CA ASP A 127 -9.28 10.25 5.87
C ASP A 127 -10.05 9.62 4.70
N TYR A 128 -11.16 8.95 5.04
CA TYR A 128 -11.94 8.12 4.10
C TYR A 128 -13.00 8.95 3.37
#